data_777eb7ca30283f8019dbc2d4c836c8ae
#
_entry.id   777eb7ca30283f8019dbc2d4c836c8ae
#
_cell.length_a   1.000
_cell.length_b   1.000
_cell.length_c   1.000
_cell.angle_alpha   90.00
_cell.angle_beta   90.00
_cell.angle_gamma   90.00
#
_symmetry.space_group_name_H-M   'P 1'
#
loop_
_entity.id
_entity.type
_entity.pdbx_description
1 polymer ?
#
loop_
_entity_poly.entity_id
_entity_poly.type
_entity_poly.pdbx_seq_one_letter_code
_entity_poly.pdbx_strand_id
1 'polypeptide(L)'
;MAETKDTDLIDLGKIIRKVWSKRKLFFFKIWPITFVLSCLIIICVPRYYISTIKLAPEMGAATSLNNPLGSIASQFGIDLTNMQTSDAINPLLYPDLMEDDGFVTSLFGVRVKSYDGEIDTDYHTYLLKHQKRAWWSNVRSWFTGLFKSKDKGGDGEAKAFDPYDLSKQDNAVAQMIRANVLFSIDKKTGVITINVKAQDKLICRTVADSVSVRLKNFITSYRTNKSREDVNYYADLLAKAKRDYETAQIKYADYADANTNIILERVRAKVARLEQELQIKYTTYTTVSTQYEAALAKVQEHTPVFTVLKGASVPVRPAGPKRMIFVVGMLILVTIAAIVWVVWEDIAEALLQ
;
A
#
# COMPACT_ATOMS: atom_id res chain seq x y z
N MET A 1 70.61 5.08 -15.16
CA MET A 1 69.96 6.28 -14.65
C MET A 1 68.53 6.27 -15.21
N ALA A 2 67.56 5.84 -14.42
CA ALA A 2 66.17 5.81 -14.83
C ALA A 2 65.58 7.13 -14.38
N GLU A 3 65.16 7.94 -15.32
CA GLU A 3 64.35 9.14 -15.12
C GLU A 3 62.97 8.75 -14.59
N THR A 4 62.76 9.01 -13.33
CA THR A 4 61.43 8.93 -12.74
C THR A 4 60.59 10.04 -13.34
N LYS A 5 59.64 9.67 -14.21
CA LYS A 5 58.53 10.54 -14.64
C LYS A 5 57.75 10.94 -13.40
N ASP A 6 57.98 12.17 -12.93
CA ASP A 6 57.10 12.81 -11.96
C ASP A 6 55.69 12.88 -12.57
N THR A 7 54.83 11.98 -12.13
CA THR A 7 53.41 12.10 -12.38
C THR A 7 52.96 13.38 -11.69
N ASP A 8 52.60 14.40 -12.49
CA ASP A 8 52.04 15.67 -12.02
C ASP A 8 50.77 15.40 -11.18
N LEU A 9 51.01 15.10 -9.91
CA LEU A 9 49.95 15.07 -8.90
C LEU A 9 49.44 16.53 -8.77
N ILE A 10 48.15 16.69 -9.02
CA ILE A 10 47.43 17.97 -8.86
C ILE A 10 47.85 18.56 -7.50
N ASP A 11 48.66 19.63 -7.53
CA ASP A 11 49.21 20.25 -6.31
C ASP A 11 48.07 20.95 -5.54
N LEU A 12 47.44 20.23 -4.62
CA LEU A 12 46.39 20.75 -3.75
C LEU A 12 46.76 22.05 -3.04
N GLY A 13 48.05 22.24 -2.75
CA GLY A 13 48.59 23.47 -2.15
C GLY A 13 48.44 24.69 -3.06
N LYS A 14 48.71 24.53 -4.37
CA LYS A 14 48.49 25.60 -5.37
C LYS A 14 47.03 25.96 -5.49
N ILE A 15 46.13 24.95 -5.53
CA ILE A 15 44.68 25.14 -5.60
C ILE A 15 44.18 25.92 -4.40
N ILE A 16 44.53 25.53 -3.19
CA ILE A 16 44.13 26.19 -1.95
C ILE A 16 44.62 27.65 -1.96
N ARG A 17 45.84 27.91 -2.34
CA ARG A 17 46.41 29.27 -2.39
C ARG A 17 45.71 30.16 -3.41
N LYS A 18 45.35 29.62 -4.60
CA LYS A 18 44.61 30.30 -5.66
C LYS A 18 43.17 30.65 -5.21
N VAL A 19 42.50 29.70 -4.59
CA VAL A 19 41.16 29.92 -4.00
C VAL A 19 41.21 30.96 -2.88
N TRP A 20 42.24 30.90 -2.01
CA TRP A 20 42.41 31.86 -0.93
C TRP A 20 42.71 33.27 -1.42
N SER A 21 43.46 33.43 -2.52
CA SER A 21 43.72 34.74 -3.12
C SER A 21 42.42 35.40 -3.66
N LYS A 22 41.46 34.61 -4.16
CA LYS A 22 40.19 35.08 -4.69
C LYS A 22 39.05 35.11 -3.61
N ARG A 23 39.39 34.97 -2.29
CA ARG A 23 38.42 34.90 -1.20
C ARG A 23 37.42 36.08 -1.17
N LYS A 24 37.84 37.29 -1.54
CA LYS A 24 36.96 38.46 -1.63
C LYS A 24 35.83 38.28 -2.64
N LEU A 25 36.07 37.60 -3.77
CA LEU A 25 35.10 37.33 -4.78
C LEU A 25 34.05 36.32 -4.27
N PHE A 26 34.47 35.29 -3.51
CA PHE A 26 33.57 34.34 -2.88
C PHE A 26 32.68 34.99 -1.85
N PHE A 27 33.25 35.76 -0.86
CA PHE A 27 32.53 36.32 0.24
C PHE A 27 31.64 37.52 -0.14
N PHE A 28 32.06 38.38 -1.09
CA PHE A 28 31.34 39.61 -1.42
C PHE A 28 30.47 39.53 -2.65
N LYS A 29 30.71 38.56 -3.55
CA LYS A 29 29.88 38.41 -4.78
C LYS A 29 29.13 37.11 -4.79
N ILE A 30 29.79 35.95 -4.70
CA ILE A 30 29.17 34.66 -4.91
C ILE A 30 28.20 34.32 -3.78
N TRP A 31 28.62 34.41 -2.52
CA TRP A 31 27.78 34.03 -1.38
C TRP A 31 26.53 34.89 -1.19
N PRO A 32 26.58 36.24 -1.24
CA PRO A 32 25.37 37.07 -1.08
C PRO A 32 24.36 36.80 -2.21
N ILE A 33 24.83 36.71 -3.46
CA ILE A 33 23.97 36.43 -4.63
C ILE A 33 23.32 35.06 -4.47
N THR A 34 24.08 34.02 -4.14
CA THR A 34 23.56 32.67 -3.95
C THR A 34 22.60 32.60 -2.78
N PHE A 35 22.87 33.30 -1.68
CA PHE A 35 22.00 33.37 -0.53
C PHE A 35 20.66 34.01 -0.89
N VAL A 36 20.66 35.17 -1.54
CA VAL A 36 19.42 35.86 -1.95
C VAL A 36 18.64 34.98 -2.93
N LEU A 37 19.32 34.40 -3.94
CA LEU A 37 18.66 33.54 -4.93
C LEU A 37 18.07 32.28 -4.30
N SER A 38 18.80 31.62 -3.42
CA SER A 38 18.31 30.40 -2.74
C SER A 38 17.15 30.71 -1.78
N CYS A 39 17.18 31.86 -1.08
CA CYS A 39 16.06 32.32 -0.27
C CYS A 39 14.82 32.61 -1.12
N LEU A 40 14.97 33.26 -2.26
CA LEU A 40 13.88 33.55 -3.17
C LEU A 40 13.25 32.26 -3.72
N ILE A 41 14.06 31.29 -4.12
CA ILE A 41 13.59 29.99 -4.59
C ILE A 41 12.81 29.27 -3.50
N ILE A 42 13.37 29.12 -2.30
CA ILE A 42 12.76 28.28 -1.24
C ILE A 42 11.49 28.91 -0.63
N ILE A 43 11.34 30.24 -0.66
CA ILE A 43 10.12 30.92 -0.21
C ILE A 43 8.95 30.58 -1.13
N CYS A 44 9.20 30.43 -2.42
CA CYS A 44 8.17 30.12 -3.41
C CYS A 44 7.67 28.66 -3.33
N VAL A 45 8.39 27.78 -2.64
CA VAL A 45 7.92 26.38 -2.44
C VAL A 45 6.87 26.34 -1.34
N PRO A 46 5.65 25.82 -1.63
CA PRO A 46 4.60 25.74 -0.62
C PRO A 46 4.99 24.81 0.53
N ARG A 47 4.57 25.19 1.74
CA ARG A 47 4.73 24.32 2.92
C ARG A 47 3.86 23.09 2.78
N TYR A 48 4.28 21.99 3.38
CA TYR A 48 3.47 20.78 3.50
C TYR A 48 3.54 20.20 4.90
N TYR A 49 2.47 19.51 5.26
CA TYR A 49 2.28 18.84 6.53
C TYR A 49 2.21 17.34 6.31
N ILE A 50 2.53 16.57 7.34
CA ILE A 50 2.41 15.11 7.31
C ILE A 50 1.60 14.70 8.54
N SER A 51 0.54 13.93 8.32
CA SER A 51 -0.19 13.22 9.36
C SER A 51 0.15 11.74 9.28
N THR A 52 0.52 11.16 10.42
CA THR A 52 0.95 9.76 10.51
C THR A 52 -0.04 8.96 11.33
N ILE A 53 -0.55 7.88 10.75
CA ILE A 53 -1.36 6.87 11.43
C ILE A 53 -0.54 5.61 11.59
N LYS A 54 -0.71 4.93 12.73
CA LYS A 54 -0.12 3.60 12.99
C LYS A 54 -1.21 2.61 13.33
N LEU A 55 -1.22 1.51 12.59
CA LEU A 55 -2.17 0.42 12.74
C LEU A 55 -1.40 -0.86 13.07
N ALA A 56 -1.84 -1.58 14.10
CA ALA A 56 -1.34 -2.92 14.39
C ALA A 56 -2.30 -3.94 13.77
N PRO A 57 -1.84 -4.87 12.92
CA PRO A 57 -2.68 -5.96 12.48
C PRO A 57 -3.06 -6.83 13.69
N GLU A 58 -4.33 -7.14 13.82
CA GLU A 58 -4.76 -8.16 14.76
C GLU A 58 -4.43 -9.52 14.14
N MET A 59 -3.39 -10.15 14.65
CA MET A 59 -3.14 -11.54 14.38
C MET A 59 -4.27 -12.29 15.10
N GLY A 60 -5.17 -12.89 14.29
CA GLY A 60 -6.35 -13.56 14.81
C GLY A 60 -5.96 -14.47 15.97
N ALA A 61 -6.82 -14.52 16.98
CA ALA A 61 -6.66 -15.31 18.22
C ALA A 61 -6.48 -16.83 18.00
N ALA A 62 -6.33 -17.24 16.77
CA ALA A 62 -6.13 -18.60 16.31
C ALA A 62 -4.81 -19.24 16.72
N THR A 63 -3.84 -18.47 17.18
CA THR A 63 -2.59 -18.99 17.75
C THR A 63 -2.69 -19.28 19.24
N SER A 64 -3.81 -18.96 19.91
CA SER A 64 -4.00 -19.39 21.27
C SER A 64 -4.47 -20.85 21.30
N LEU A 65 -3.60 -21.73 21.75
CA LEU A 65 -3.86 -23.14 22.10
C LEU A 65 -5.07 -23.34 23.06
N ASN A 66 -5.71 -22.28 23.50
CA ASN A 66 -6.85 -22.24 24.41
C ASN A 66 -8.20 -22.06 23.72
N ASN A 67 -8.26 -22.11 22.38
CA ASN A 67 -9.55 -22.05 21.70
C ASN A 67 -10.24 -23.42 21.76
N PRO A 68 -11.45 -23.56 22.37
CA PRO A 68 -12.15 -24.83 22.50
C PRO A 68 -12.38 -25.55 21.16
N LEU A 69 -12.54 -24.79 20.07
CA LEU A 69 -12.64 -25.32 18.69
C LEU A 69 -11.33 -25.92 18.18
N GLY A 70 -10.19 -25.35 18.55
CA GLY A 70 -8.87 -25.89 18.18
C GLY A 70 -8.57 -27.22 18.87
N SER A 71 -9.00 -27.41 20.12
CA SER A 71 -8.84 -28.68 20.84
C SER A 71 -9.74 -29.80 20.30
N ILE A 72 -10.93 -29.48 19.83
CA ILE A 72 -11.85 -30.45 19.21
C ILE A 72 -11.32 -30.85 17.82
N ALA A 73 -10.86 -29.90 17.02
CA ALA A 73 -10.33 -30.18 15.68
C ALA A 73 -9.04 -31.00 15.71
N SER A 74 -8.13 -30.75 16.68
CA SER A 74 -6.92 -31.54 16.86
C SER A 74 -7.23 -32.98 17.30
N GLN A 75 -8.32 -33.19 18.01
CA GLN A 75 -8.78 -34.55 18.43
C GLN A 75 -9.30 -35.37 17.23
N PHE A 76 -9.76 -34.70 16.16
CA PHE A 76 -10.17 -35.32 14.90
C PHE A 76 -9.06 -35.33 13.85
N GLY A 77 -7.82 -34.98 14.20
CA GLY A 77 -6.68 -34.95 13.28
C GLY A 77 -6.74 -33.83 12.25
N ILE A 78 -7.58 -32.83 12.44
CA ILE A 78 -7.70 -31.67 11.56
C ILE A 78 -6.74 -30.62 12.08
N ASP A 79 -5.65 -30.40 11.34
CA ASP A 79 -4.69 -29.33 11.63
C ASP A 79 -5.25 -27.98 11.17
N LEU A 80 -5.91 -27.27 12.08
CA LEU A 80 -6.47 -25.95 11.82
C LEU A 80 -5.38 -24.85 11.72
N THR A 81 -4.14 -25.13 12.10
CA THR A 81 -3.05 -24.14 12.01
C THR A 81 -2.75 -23.76 10.56
N ASN A 82 -2.90 -24.70 9.63
CA ASN A 82 -2.73 -24.41 8.19
C ASN A 82 -3.97 -23.78 7.53
N MET A 83 -5.16 -23.97 8.09
CA MET A 83 -6.39 -23.35 7.57
C MET A 83 -6.54 -21.87 7.93
N GLN A 84 -5.90 -21.42 9.00
CA GLN A 84 -6.07 -20.04 9.51
C GLN A 84 -5.15 -18.99 8.87
N THR A 85 -4.09 -19.41 8.18
CA THR A 85 -3.12 -18.48 7.58
C THR A 85 -3.49 -18.07 6.15
N SER A 86 -4.43 -18.77 5.47
CA SER A 86 -4.71 -18.52 4.06
C SER A 86 -5.74 -17.40 3.79
N ASP A 87 -6.49 -16.95 4.79
CA ASP A 87 -7.62 -16.03 4.60
C ASP A 87 -7.30 -14.56 4.84
N ALA A 88 -6.16 -14.23 5.43
CA ALA A 88 -5.76 -12.85 5.63
C ALA A 88 -4.86 -12.41 4.48
N ILE A 89 -5.22 -11.32 3.80
CA ILE A 89 -4.25 -10.63 2.94
C ILE A 89 -3.03 -10.35 3.84
N ASN A 90 -1.86 -10.85 3.41
CA ASN A 90 -0.63 -10.59 4.12
C ASN A 90 -0.47 -9.06 4.29
N PRO A 91 -0.33 -8.54 5.51
CA PRO A 91 -0.14 -7.10 5.72
C PRO A 91 0.95 -6.49 4.85
N LEU A 92 1.96 -7.28 4.46
CA LEU A 92 3.04 -6.83 3.57
C LEU A 92 2.56 -6.38 2.19
N LEU A 93 1.36 -6.79 1.76
CA LEU A 93 0.76 -6.40 0.48
C LEU A 93 -0.07 -5.11 0.57
N TYR A 94 -0.25 -4.52 1.76
CA TYR A 94 -1.05 -3.29 1.89
C TYR A 94 -0.49 -2.07 1.16
N PRO A 95 0.84 -1.89 1.01
CA PRO A 95 1.35 -0.84 0.13
C PRO A 95 0.90 -0.98 -1.32
N ASP A 96 0.74 -2.22 -1.80
CA ASP A 96 0.35 -2.53 -3.17
C ASP A 96 -1.10 -2.12 -3.46
N LEU A 97 -1.94 -1.97 -2.41
CA LEU A 97 -3.30 -1.41 -2.57
C LEU A 97 -3.31 0.01 -3.13
N MET A 98 -2.21 0.76 -2.97
CA MET A 98 -2.10 2.08 -3.61
C MET A 98 -1.85 2.00 -5.11
N GLU A 99 -1.51 0.82 -5.64
CA GLU A 99 -1.44 0.59 -7.08
C GLU A 99 -2.82 0.31 -7.68
N ASP A 100 -3.78 -0.20 -6.87
CA ASP A 100 -5.15 -0.42 -7.31
C ASP A 100 -5.89 0.91 -7.57
N ASP A 101 -6.36 1.08 -8.81
CA ASP A 101 -7.12 2.25 -9.22
C ASP A 101 -8.45 2.37 -8.48
N GLY A 102 -9.10 1.25 -8.18
CA GLY A 102 -10.35 1.22 -7.43
C GLY A 102 -10.21 1.79 -6.02
N PHE A 103 -9.13 1.42 -5.31
CA PHE A 103 -8.85 1.96 -3.98
C PHE A 103 -8.52 3.46 -4.05
N VAL A 104 -7.65 3.88 -4.96
CA VAL A 104 -7.23 5.27 -5.10
C VAL A 104 -8.40 6.18 -5.50
N THR A 105 -9.22 5.78 -6.45
CA THR A 105 -10.39 6.54 -6.89
C THR A 105 -11.47 6.64 -5.81
N SER A 106 -11.56 5.65 -4.93
CA SER A 106 -12.42 5.74 -3.76
C SER A 106 -12.13 6.96 -2.89
N LEU A 107 -10.89 7.47 -2.89
CA LEU A 107 -10.48 8.65 -2.13
C LEU A 107 -10.90 9.97 -2.81
N PHE A 108 -11.30 9.98 -4.07
CA PHE A 108 -11.69 11.19 -4.81
C PHE A 108 -12.84 11.94 -4.15
N GLY A 109 -13.87 11.22 -3.72
CA GLY A 109 -15.06 11.77 -3.08
C GLY A 109 -14.90 12.13 -1.59
N VAL A 110 -13.69 12.08 -1.03
CA VAL A 110 -13.46 12.47 0.36
C VAL A 110 -13.64 13.98 0.51
N ARG A 111 -14.61 14.39 1.32
CA ARG A 111 -14.84 15.81 1.58
C ARG A 111 -13.74 16.37 2.46
N VAL A 112 -13.08 17.41 1.99
CA VAL A 112 -11.95 18.06 2.66
C VAL A 112 -12.26 19.53 2.91
N LYS A 113 -11.91 19.98 4.10
CA LYS A 113 -12.07 21.38 4.51
C LYS A 113 -10.72 21.94 4.94
N SER A 114 -10.39 23.15 4.43
CA SER A 114 -9.21 23.89 4.87
C SER A 114 -9.34 24.33 6.31
N TYR A 115 -8.20 24.44 7.00
CA TYR A 115 -8.16 24.96 8.37
C TYR A 115 -8.70 26.40 8.47
N ASP A 116 -8.47 27.21 7.46
CA ASP A 116 -8.94 28.60 7.37
C ASP A 116 -10.42 28.71 6.95
N GLY A 117 -11.05 27.58 6.61
CA GLY A 117 -12.46 27.51 6.22
C GLY A 117 -12.80 27.98 4.81
N GLU A 118 -11.80 28.44 4.03
CA GLU A 118 -12.00 28.98 2.68
C GLU A 118 -12.31 27.90 1.64
N ILE A 119 -11.88 26.65 1.87
CA ILE A 119 -12.03 25.53 0.95
C ILE A 119 -12.88 24.46 1.63
N ASP A 120 -14.00 24.07 1.02
CA ASP A 120 -14.84 22.94 1.38
C ASP A 120 -15.27 22.25 0.10
N THR A 121 -14.48 21.24 -0.31
CA THR A 121 -14.65 20.55 -1.61
C THR A 121 -14.25 19.08 -1.49
N ASP A 122 -14.45 18.31 -2.56
CA ASP A 122 -13.94 16.96 -2.67
C ASP A 122 -12.42 16.95 -2.85
N TYR A 123 -11.75 15.90 -2.38
CA TYR A 123 -10.29 15.78 -2.45
C TYR A 123 -9.76 15.82 -3.89
N HIS A 124 -10.50 15.26 -4.85
CA HIS A 124 -10.20 15.34 -6.27
C HIS A 124 -10.14 16.80 -6.75
N THR A 125 -11.19 17.59 -6.48
CA THR A 125 -11.26 19.02 -6.85
C THR A 125 -10.19 19.84 -6.14
N TYR A 126 -9.89 19.53 -4.89
CA TYR A 126 -8.81 20.16 -4.14
C TYR A 126 -7.46 19.97 -4.82
N LEU A 127 -7.13 18.74 -5.21
CA LEU A 127 -5.85 18.43 -5.88
C LEU A 127 -5.71 19.08 -7.25
N LEU A 128 -6.80 19.21 -8.00
CA LEU A 128 -6.78 19.85 -9.32
C LEU A 128 -6.68 21.37 -9.25
N LYS A 129 -7.50 22.02 -8.39
CA LYS A 129 -7.74 23.46 -8.48
C LYS A 129 -7.12 24.27 -7.35
N HIS A 130 -6.98 23.68 -6.14
CA HIS A 130 -6.63 24.43 -4.92
C HIS A 130 -5.21 24.18 -4.41
N GLN A 131 -4.42 23.32 -5.07
CA GLN A 131 -3.02 23.15 -4.71
C GLN A 131 -2.17 24.35 -5.12
N LYS A 132 -1.48 24.96 -4.16
CA LYS A 132 -0.46 25.98 -4.41
C LYS A 132 0.72 25.34 -5.13
N ARG A 133 1.05 25.84 -6.32
CA ARG A 133 2.21 25.40 -7.11
C ARG A 133 3.29 26.48 -7.05
N ALA A 134 4.56 26.07 -7.11
CA ALA A 134 5.65 27.00 -7.23
C ALA A 134 5.54 27.76 -8.58
N TRP A 135 5.83 29.08 -8.63
CA TRP A 135 5.66 29.92 -9.80
C TRP A 135 6.39 29.39 -11.06
N TRP A 136 7.55 28.76 -10.85
CA TRP A 136 8.30 28.16 -11.98
C TRP A 136 7.63 26.92 -12.60
N SER A 137 6.66 26.30 -11.92
CA SER A 137 5.87 25.22 -12.52
C SER A 137 5.10 25.73 -13.74
N ASN A 138 4.66 26.99 -13.73
CA ASN A 138 3.99 27.63 -14.86
C ASN A 138 4.98 27.91 -16.00
N VAL A 139 6.22 28.30 -15.69
CA VAL A 139 7.29 28.49 -16.69
C VAL A 139 7.66 27.15 -17.33
N ARG A 140 7.78 26.09 -16.53
CA ARG A 140 8.03 24.73 -17.04
C ARG A 140 6.87 24.23 -17.91
N SER A 141 5.63 24.47 -17.51
CA SER A 141 4.45 24.08 -18.30
C SER A 141 4.37 24.87 -19.62
N TRP A 142 4.80 26.15 -19.63
CA TRP A 142 4.91 26.96 -20.82
C TRP A 142 5.98 26.40 -21.80
N PHE A 143 7.16 26.05 -21.28
CA PHE A 143 8.21 25.41 -22.10
C PHE A 143 7.79 24.04 -22.63
N THR A 144 7.18 23.19 -21.80
CA THR A 144 6.69 21.87 -22.25
C THR A 144 5.47 22.00 -23.16
N GLY A 145 4.68 23.07 -23.05
CA GLY A 145 3.56 23.39 -23.92
C GLY A 145 3.98 23.76 -25.33
N LEU A 146 5.18 24.33 -25.51
CA LEU A 146 5.76 24.65 -26.85
C LEU A 146 6.10 23.37 -27.65
N PHE A 147 6.41 22.26 -26.95
CA PHE A 147 6.76 20.97 -27.56
C PHE A 147 5.61 19.95 -27.54
N LYS A 148 4.49 20.25 -26.83
CA LYS A 148 3.33 19.38 -26.78
C LYS A 148 2.35 19.74 -27.85
N SER A 149 2.18 18.86 -28.83
CA SER A 149 1.06 18.86 -29.75
C SER A 149 -0.25 19.10 -28.99
N LYS A 150 -1.07 20.01 -29.48
CA LYS A 150 -2.37 20.43 -28.95
C LYS A 150 -3.35 19.25 -29.07
N ASP A 151 -3.19 18.24 -28.20
CA ASP A 151 -4.20 17.21 -28.03
C ASP A 151 -5.40 17.91 -27.38
N LYS A 152 -6.38 18.24 -28.21
CA LYS A 152 -7.71 18.64 -27.76
C LYS A 152 -8.30 17.46 -27.03
N GLY A 153 -8.11 17.42 -25.70
CA GLY A 153 -8.90 16.53 -24.85
C GLY A 153 -10.36 16.91 -25.06
N GLY A 154 -11.07 16.08 -25.82
CA GLY A 154 -12.50 16.28 -26.02
C GLY A 154 -13.17 16.29 -24.66
N ASP A 155 -14.01 17.29 -24.41
CA ASP A 155 -15.11 17.20 -23.45
C ASP A 155 -16.00 16.04 -23.92
N GLY A 156 -15.61 14.83 -23.57
CA GLY A 156 -16.44 13.63 -23.76
C GLY A 156 -17.56 13.69 -22.74
N GLU A 157 -18.78 13.49 -23.26
CA GLU A 157 -20.01 13.25 -22.53
C GLU A 157 -19.75 12.56 -21.19
N ALA A 158 -20.52 12.93 -20.17
CA ALA A 158 -20.47 12.37 -18.82
C ALA A 158 -20.65 10.84 -18.88
N LYS A 159 -19.58 10.12 -19.24
CA LYS A 159 -19.50 8.68 -19.03
C LYS A 159 -19.65 8.42 -17.54
N ALA A 160 -20.43 7.42 -17.20
CA ALA A 160 -20.47 6.90 -15.83
C ALA A 160 -19.03 6.72 -15.35
N PHE A 161 -18.71 7.24 -14.16
CA PHE A 161 -17.37 7.17 -13.60
C PHE A 161 -16.97 5.70 -13.44
N ASP A 162 -16.00 5.25 -14.24
CA ASP A 162 -15.40 3.91 -14.16
C ASP A 162 -14.04 4.06 -13.46
N PRO A 163 -13.82 3.43 -12.31
CA PRO A 163 -12.54 3.45 -11.59
C PRO A 163 -11.36 2.94 -12.42
N TYR A 164 -11.61 2.11 -13.44
CA TYR A 164 -10.58 1.47 -14.27
C TYR A 164 -10.45 2.09 -15.67
N ASP A 165 -11.31 3.05 -16.05
CA ASP A 165 -11.20 3.84 -17.30
C ASP A 165 -11.06 5.33 -16.95
N LEU A 166 -9.90 5.70 -16.41
CA LEU A 166 -9.62 7.05 -15.92
C LEU A 166 -9.30 8.02 -17.07
N SER A 167 -9.89 9.20 -17.02
CA SER A 167 -9.48 10.30 -17.90
C SER A 167 -8.02 10.70 -17.62
N LYS A 168 -7.38 11.40 -18.56
CA LYS A 168 -6.01 11.93 -18.37
C LYS A 168 -5.89 12.80 -17.10
N GLN A 169 -6.95 13.54 -16.76
CA GLN A 169 -6.99 14.39 -15.57
C GLN A 169 -7.12 13.56 -14.29
N ASP A 170 -8.03 12.58 -14.27
CA ASP A 170 -8.27 11.71 -13.12
C ASP A 170 -7.04 10.84 -12.84
N ASN A 171 -6.38 10.33 -13.88
CA ASN A 171 -5.12 9.60 -13.72
C ASN A 171 -4.01 10.48 -13.11
N ALA A 172 -3.91 11.76 -13.52
CA ALA A 172 -2.96 12.68 -12.89
C ALA A 172 -3.28 12.90 -11.41
N VAL A 173 -4.58 13.00 -11.04
CA VAL A 173 -5.01 13.09 -9.64
C VAL A 173 -4.69 11.79 -8.88
N ALA A 174 -4.94 10.63 -9.47
CA ALA A 174 -4.60 9.34 -8.87
C ALA A 174 -3.09 9.24 -8.57
N GLN A 175 -2.25 9.66 -9.50
CA GLN A 175 -0.79 9.71 -9.29
C GLN A 175 -0.40 10.71 -8.17
N MET A 176 -1.07 11.86 -8.07
CA MET A 176 -0.84 12.79 -6.96
C MET A 176 -1.23 12.17 -5.62
N ILE A 177 -2.32 11.42 -5.55
CA ILE A 177 -2.75 10.71 -4.34
C ILE A 177 -1.71 9.66 -3.95
N ARG A 178 -1.24 8.84 -4.90
CA ARG A 178 -0.17 7.85 -4.66
C ARG A 178 1.11 8.49 -4.14
N ALA A 179 1.49 9.65 -4.65
CA ALA A 179 2.66 10.40 -4.18
C ALA A 179 2.46 11.04 -2.79
N ASN A 180 1.22 11.34 -2.42
CA ASN A 180 0.88 11.99 -1.17
C ASN A 180 0.54 11.03 -0.03
N VAL A 181 0.15 9.79 -0.33
CA VAL A 181 -0.23 8.75 0.64
C VAL A 181 0.78 7.62 0.56
N LEU A 182 1.61 7.52 1.59
CA LEU A 182 2.69 6.52 1.64
C LEU A 182 2.42 5.51 2.74
N PHE A 183 2.38 4.25 2.36
CA PHE A 183 2.31 3.12 3.28
C PHE A 183 3.71 2.58 3.54
N SER A 184 4.00 2.26 4.78
CA SER A 184 5.22 1.54 5.16
C SER A 184 4.89 0.55 6.26
N ILE A 185 5.55 -0.62 6.23
CA ILE A 185 5.34 -1.69 7.19
C ILE A 185 6.65 -2.01 7.87
N ASP A 186 6.63 -2.05 9.17
CA ASP A 186 7.73 -2.56 9.96
C ASP A 186 7.73 -4.09 9.88
N LYS A 187 8.73 -4.66 9.20
CA LYS A 187 8.86 -6.11 9.00
C LYS A 187 9.02 -6.90 10.30
N LYS A 188 9.44 -6.26 11.40
CA LYS A 188 9.64 -6.93 12.70
C LYS A 188 8.34 -6.97 13.51
N THR A 189 7.59 -5.87 13.52
CA THR A 189 6.40 -5.72 14.35
C THR A 189 5.10 -5.90 13.57
N GLY A 190 5.14 -5.91 12.24
CA GLY A 190 3.96 -5.92 11.38
C GLY A 190 3.15 -4.61 11.42
N VAL A 191 3.62 -3.60 12.16
CA VAL A 191 2.92 -2.31 12.30
C VAL A 191 2.90 -1.57 10.98
N ILE A 192 1.71 -1.21 10.52
CA ILE A 192 1.45 -0.45 9.32
C ILE A 192 1.50 1.03 9.66
N THR A 193 2.34 1.78 8.99
CA THR A 193 2.43 3.23 9.13
C THR A 193 1.94 3.89 7.84
N ILE A 194 0.92 4.73 7.95
CA ILE A 194 0.34 5.50 6.84
C ILE A 194 0.76 6.95 7.04
N ASN A 195 1.51 7.49 6.10
CA ASN A 195 1.92 8.90 6.07
C ASN A 195 1.17 9.61 4.96
N VAL A 196 0.36 10.59 5.34
CA VAL A 196 -0.36 11.42 4.38
C VAL A 196 0.24 12.81 4.37
N LYS A 197 0.54 13.30 3.17
CA LYS A 197 1.11 14.63 2.92
C LYS A 197 0.06 15.54 2.28
N ALA A 198 -0.12 16.73 2.84
CA ALA A 198 -0.98 17.77 2.25
C ALA A 198 -0.42 19.18 2.54
N GLN A 199 -0.89 20.19 1.80
CA GLN A 199 -0.48 21.59 2.01
C GLN A 199 -1.23 22.25 3.16
N ASP A 200 -2.41 21.75 3.52
CA ASP A 200 -3.20 22.21 4.66
C ASP A 200 -3.19 21.17 5.78
N LYS A 201 -3.09 21.63 7.02
CA LYS A 201 -2.97 20.76 8.21
C LYS A 201 -4.26 20.00 8.53
N LEU A 202 -5.45 20.61 8.28
CA LEU A 202 -6.74 19.95 8.53
C LEU A 202 -7.04 18.94 7.42
N ILE A 203 -6.80 19.31 6.16
CA ILE A 203 -6.92 18.40 5.02
C ILE A 203 -6.02 17.19 5.20
N CYS A 204 -4.78 17.41 5.67
CA CYS A 204 -3.83 16.35 5.94
C CYS A 204 -4.38 15.32 6.95
N ARG A 205 -4.99 15.78 8.05
CA ARG A 205 -5.66 14.90 9.03
C ARG A 205 -6.86 14.18 8.42
N THR A 206 -7.75 14.94 7.75
CA THR A 206 -9.02 14.39 7.22
C THR A 206 -8.75 13.30 6.18
N VAL A 207 -7.80 13.54 5.27
CA VAL A 207 -7.42 12.52 4.27
C VAL A 207 -6.77 11.32 4.96
N ALA A 208 -5.90 11.52 5.95
CA ALA A 208 -5.29 10.42 6.69
C ALA A 208 -6.35 9.53 7.38
N ASP A 209 -7.31 10.14 8.06
CA ASP A 209 -8.41 9.43 8.70
C ASP A 209 -9.26 8.66 7.67
N SER A 210 -9.62 9.32 6.56
CA SER A 210 -10.37 8.69 5.47
C SER A 210 -9.64 7.51 4.84
N VAL A 211 -8.33 7.60 4.63
CA VAL A 211 -7.50 6.49 4.13
C VAL A 211 -7.54 5.31 5.10
N SER A 212 -7.43 5.57 6.40
CA SER A 212 -7.52 4.52 7.43
C SER A 212 -8.88 3.80 7.43
N VAL A 213 -9.97 4.58 7.35
CA VAL A 213 -11.34 4.03 7.31
C VAL A 213 -11.56 3.21 6.03
N ARG A 214 -11.13 3.73 4.88
CA ARG A 214 -11.27 3.02 3.60
C ARG A 214 -10.44 1.76 3.54
N LEU A 215 -9.21 1.79 4.05
CA LEU A 215 -8.37 0.61 4.19
C LEU A 215 -9.06 -0.46 5.04
N LYS A 216 -9.60 -0.07 6.20
CA LYS A 216 -10.37 -0.97 7.06
C LYS A 216 -11.54 -1.60 6.31
N ASN A 217 -12.35 -0.78 5.66
CA ASN A 217 -13.53 -1.25 4.93
C ASN A 217 -13.14 -2.19 3.77
N PHE A 218 -12.11 -1.83 3.01
CA PHE A 218 -11.61 -2.67 1.90
C PHE A 218 -11.21 -4.05 2.38
N ILE A 219 -10.37 -4.12 3.41
CA ILE A 219 -9.88 -5.40 3.94
C ILE A 219 -11.01 -6.21 4.58
N THR A 220 -11.92 -5.54 5.32
CA THR A 220 -13.09 -6.21 5.90
C THR A 220 -13.99 -6.80 4.82
N SER A 221 -14.29 -6.03 3.76
CA SER A 221 -15.10 -6.49 2.63
C SER A 221 -14.44 -7.67 1.91
N TYR A 222 -13.14 -7.59 1.67
CA TYR A 222 -12.40 -8.67 1.04
C TYR A 222 -12.49 -9.97 1.85
N ARG A 223 -12.21 -9.90 3.16
CA ARG A 223 -12.31 -11.07 4.07
C ARG A 223 -13.72 -11.64 4.11
N THR A 224 -14.72 -10.76 4.23
CA THR A 224 -16.14 -11.18 4.28
C THR A 224 -16.56 -11.84 2.96
N ASN A 225 -16.18 -11.30 1.82
CA ASN A 225 -16.50 -11.88 0.52
C ASN A 225 -15.85 -13.26 0.36
N LYS A 226 -14.57 -13.38 0.74
CA LYS A 226 -13.85 -14.66 0.71
C LYS A 226 -14.51 -15.70 1.61
N SER A 227 -14.85 -15.33 2.84
CA SER A 227 -15.54 -16.23 3.76
C SER A 227 -16.93 -16.64 3.25
N ARG A 228 -17.65 -15.77 2.54
CA ARG A 228 -18.93 -16.12 1.88
C ARG A 228 -18.75 -17.12 0.73
N GLU A 229 -17.69 -16.97 -0.05
CA GLU A 229 -17.36 -17.96 -1.11
C GLU A 229 -17.09 -19.34 -0.49
N ASP A 230 -16.35 -19.40 0.62
CA ASP A 230 -16.09 -20.64 1.35
C ASP A 230 -17.40 -21.27 1.87
N VAL A 231 -18.34 -20.47 2.43
CA VAL A 231 -19.66 -20.97 2.84
C VAL A 231 -20.42 -21.56 1.67
N ASN A 232 -20.45 -20.89 0.53
CA ASN A 232 -21.14 -21.38 -0.67
C ASN A 232 -20.53 -22.70 -1.15
N TYR A 233 -19.20 -22.79 -1.18
CA TYR A 233 -18.48 -24.00 -1.56
C TYR A 233 -18.83 -25.18 -0.63
N TYR A 234 -18.78 -24.98 0.69
CA TYR A 234 -19.10 -26.02 1.64
C TYR A 234 -20.60 -26.38 1.65
N ALA A 235 -21.48 -25.42 1.35
CA ALA A 235 -22.92 -25.69 1.21
C ALA A 235 -23.21 -26.66 0.03
N ASP A 236 -22.56 -26.42 -1.12
CA ASP A 236 -22.69 -27.29 -2.29
C ASP A 236 -22.10 -28.68 -2.02
N LEU A 237 -20.95 -28.72 -1.36
CA LEU A 237 -20.30 -29.99 -0.99
C LEU A 237 -21.14 -30.79 0.02
N LEU A 238 -21.76 -30.10 1.01
CA LEU A 238 -22.66 -30.71 1.99
C LEU A 238 -23.90 -31.31 1.30
N ALA A 239 -24.51 -30.55 0.39
CA ALA A 239 -25.66 -31.03 -0.37
C ALA A 239 -25.34 -32.28 -1.18
N LYS A 240 -24.13 -32.36 -1.75
CA LYS A 240 -23.65 -33.55 -2.47
C LYS A 240 -23.39 -34.70 -1.50
N ALA A 241 -22.68 -34.51 -0.43
CA ALA A 241 -22.36 -35.53 0.57
C ALA A 241 -23.63 -36.12 1.19
N LYS A 242 -24.65 -35.29 1.44
CA LYS A 242 -25.96 -35.72 1.93
C LYS A 242 -26.67 -36.63 0.95
N ARG A 243 -26.73 -36.26 -0.33
CA ARG A 243 -27.34 -37.12 -1.40
C ARG A 243 -26.60 -38.45 -1.54
N ASP A 244 -25.27 -38.41 -1.47
CA ASP A 244 -24.44 -39.62 -1.56
C ASP A 244 -24.71 -40.55 -0.37
N TYR A 245 -24.83 -40.02 0.83
CA TYR A 245 -25.17 -40.73 2.06
C TYR A 245 -26.58 -41.36 1.95
N GLU A 246 -27.59 -40.59 1.59
CA GLU A 246 -28.97 -41.04 1.42
C GLU A 246 -29.07 -42.15 0.36
N THR A 247 -28.32 -42.02 -0.75
CA THR A 247 -28.26 -43.05 -1.81
C THR A 247 -27.60 -44.33 -1.30
N ALA A 248 -26.53 -44.21 -0.52
CA ALA A 248 -25.87 -45.40 0.07
C ALA A 248 -26.77 -46.08 1.11
N GLN A 249 -27.52 -45.27 1.89
CA GLN A 249 -28.49 -45.79 2.87
C GLN A 249 -29.62 -46.62 2.20
N ILE A 250 -30.20 -46.08 1.14
CA ILE A 250 -31.24 -46.76 0.38
C ILE A 250 -30.69 -48.08 -0.19
N LYS A 251 -29.52 -48.05 -0.87
CA LYS A 251 -28.88 -49.23 -1.42
C LYS A 251 -28.61 -50.33 -0.40
N TYR A 252 -28.14 -49.94 0.77
CA TYR A 252 -27.90 -50.85 1.88
C TYR A 252 -29.22 -51.48 2.37
N ALA A 253 -30.24 -50.64 2.64
CA ALA A 253 -31.55 -51.09 3.14
C ALA A 253 -32.22 -52.04 2.13
N ASP A 254 -32.35 -51.65 0.87
CA ASP A 254 -32.97 -52.46 -0.20
C ASP A 254 -32.32 -53.83 -0.32
N TYR A 255 -30.96 -53.87 -0.26
CA TYR A 255 -30.23 -55.13 -0.39
C TYR A 255 -30.33 -56.00 0.85
N ALA A 256 -30.29 -55.40 2.05
CA ALA A 256 -30.43 -56.12 3.32
C ALA A 256 -31.84 -56.71 3.47
N ASP A 257 -32.89 -55.95 3.16
CA ASP A 257 -34.27 -56.37 3.28
C ASP A 257 -34.60 -57.49 2.29
N ALA A 258 -34.12 -57.42 1.03
CA ALA A 258 -34.33 -58.43 0.02
C ALA A 258 -33.62 -59.79 0.33
N ASN A 259 -32.65 -59.81 1.27
CA ASN A 259 -31.80 -60.97 1.54
C ASN A 259 -31.80 -61.40 3.01
N THR A 260 -32.85 -61.11 3.79
CA THR A 260 -32.93 -61.32 5.25
C THR A 260 -32.71 -62.78 5.69
N ASN A 261 -33.06 -63.78 4.88
CA ASN A 261 -32.97 -65.20 5.21
C ASN A 261 -31.90 -65.98 4.44
N ILE A 262 -30.97 -65.35 3.77
CA ILE A 262 -29.99 -66.01 2.90
C ILE A 262 -28.68 -66.25 3.68
N ILE A 263 -28.27 -67.51 3.83
CA ILE A 263 -27.08 -67.96 4.57
C ILE A 263 -25.80 -67.92 3.69
N LEU A 264 -25.91 -67.54 2.42
CA LEU A 264 -24.78 -67.58 1.49
C LEU A 264 -23.70 -66.55 1.87
N GLU A 265 -22.46 -67.00 2.02
CA GLU A 265 -21.30 -66.15 2.38
C GLU A 265 -21.12 -64.96 1.43
N ARG A 266 -21.35 -65.11 0.12
CA ARG A 266 -21.29 -64.01 -0.87
C ARG A 266 -22.30 -62.91 -0.59
N VAL A 267 -23.45 -63.21 -0.02
CA VAL A 267 -24.52 -62.26 0.31
C VAL A 267 -24.07 -61.46 1.57
N ARG A 268 -23.56 -62.17 2.58
CA ARG A 268 -23.00 -61.54 3.79
C ARG A 268 -21.86 -60.62 3.43
N ALA A 269 -20.92 -61.05 2.57
CA ALA A 269 -19.81 -60.19 2.15
C ALA A 269 -20.30 -58.96 1.38
N LYS A 270 -21.39 -59.04 0.63
CA LYS A 270 -21.99 -57.89 -0.07
C LYS A 270 -22.67 -56.92 0.89
N VAL A 271 -23.42 -57.43 1.89
CA VAL A 271 -24.02 -56.61 2.95
C VAL A 271 -22.96 -55.86 3.71
N ALA A 272 -21.90 -56.55 4.16
CA ALA A 272 -20.79 -55.90 4.89
C ALA A 272 -20.09 -54.83 4.05
N ARG A 273 -19.96 -55.05 2.73
CA ARG A 273 -19.38 -54.00 1.84
C ARG A 273 -20.28 -52.79 1.70
N LEU A 274 -21.60 -52.97 1.56
CA LEU A 274 -22.55 -51.87 1.49
C LEU A 274 -22.65 -51.11 2.80
N GLU A 275 -22.56 -51.81 3.93
CA GLU A 275 -22.48 -51.19 5.27
C GLU A 275 -21.22 -50.36 5.41
N GLN A 276 -20.06 -50.87 4.98
CA GLN A 276 -18.82 -50.09 4.96
C GLN A 276 -18.92 -48.85 4.06
N GLU A 277 -19.53 -48.97 2.88
CA GLU A 277 -19.76 -47.84 1.98
C GLU A 277 -20.66 -46.78 2.63
N LEU A 278 -21.76 -47.22 3.26
CA LEU A 278 -22.64 -46.34 4.03
C LEU A 278 -21.89 -45.60 5.15
N GLN A 279 -21.05 -46.33 5.91
CA GLN A 279 -20.26 -45.71 6.98
C GLN A 279 -19.27 -44.67 6.48
N ILE A 280 -18.60 -44.94 5.35
CA ILE A 280 -17.71 -43.96 4.69
C ILE A 280 -18.49 -42.70 4.26
N LYS A 281 -19.66 -42.87 3.65
CA LYS A 281 -20.51 -41.77 3.21
C LYS A 281 -21.06 -40.96 4.39
N TYR A 282 -21.43 -41.62 5.48
CA TYR A 282 -21.85 -41.00 6.72
C TYR A 282 -20.72 -40.14 7.34
N THR A 283 -19.51 -40.71 7.42
CA THR A 283 -18.34 -39.98 7.94
C THR A 283 -17.99 -38.77 7.07
N THR A 284 -18.09 -38.92 5.73
CA THR A 284 -17.89 -37.78 4.81
C THR A 284 -18.95 -36.70 5.03
N TYR A 285 -20.23 -37.06 5.13
CA TYR A 285 -21.32 -36.11 5.39
C TYR A 285 -21.12 -35.36 6.72
N THR A 286 -20.81 -36.06 7.81
CA THR A 286 -20.57 -35.41 9.12
C THR A 286 -19.35 -34.50 9.11
N THR A 287 -18.27 -34.91 8.45
CA THR A 287 -17.05 -34.07 8.31
C THR A 287 -17.35 -32.80 7.54
N VAL A 288 -18.03 -32.90 6.40
CA VAL A 288 -18.37 -31.72 5.59
C VAL A 288 -19.38 -30.83 6.32
N SER A 289 -20.35 -31.40 7.08
CA SER A 289 -21.26 -30.64 7.92
C SER A 289 -20.52 -29.80 8.96
N THR A 290 -19.53 -30.38 9.62
CA THR A 290 -18.69 -29.64 10.58
C THR A 290 -17.90 -28.51 9.92
N GLN A 291 -17.37 -28.74 8.71
CA GLN A 291 -16.66 -27.69 7.96
C GLN A 291 -17.60 -26.56 7.52
N TYR A 292 -18.81 -26.89 7.11
CA TYR A 292 -19.83 -25.88 6.76
C TYR A 292 -20.21 -25.00 7.95
N GLU A 293 -20.45 -25.60 9.14
CA GLU A 293 -20.72 -24.86 10.37
C GLU A 293 -19.54 -23.97 10.78
N ALA A 294 -18.32 -24.45 10.63
CA ALA A 294 -17.11 -23.67 10.87
C ALA A 294 -16.98 -22.49 9.89
N ALA A 295 -17.33 -22.69 8.62
CA ALA A 295 -17.33 -21.60 7.62
C ALA A 295 -18.41 -20.56 7.92
N LEU A 296 -19.60 -20.97 8.36
CA LEU A 296 -20.65 -20.06 8.83
C LEU A 296 -20.21 -19.21 10.04
N ALA A 297 -19.61 -19.87 11.03
CA ALA A 297 -19.07 -19.19 12.21
C ALA A 297 -18.03 -18.12 11.82
N LYS A 298 -17.20 -18.42 10.84
CA LYS A 298 -16.17 -17.52 10.32
C LYS A 298 -16.73 -16.25 9.65
N VAL A 299 -17.85 -16.35 8.92
CA VAL A 299 -18.53 -15.18 8.35
C VAL A 299 -19.11 -14.28 9.45
N GLN A 300 -19.56 -14.88 10.56
CA GLN A 300 -20.13 -14.15 11.71
C GLN A 300 -19.06 -13.53 12.61
N GLU A 301 -17.82 -13.97 12.51
CA GLU A 301 -16.72 -13.46 13.31
C GLU A 301 -16.35 -12.04 12.87
N HIS A 302 -16.85 -11.04 13.59
CA HIS A 302 -16.53 -9.62 13.40
C HIS A 302 -15.17 -9.23 14.03
N THR A 303 -14.11 -9.96 13.70
CA THR A 303 -12.78 -9.60 14.21
C THR A 303 -12.30 -8.33 13.53
N PRO A 304 -11.95 -7.26 14.28
CA PRO A 304 -11.35 -6.08 13.67
C PRO A 304 -10.06 -6.49 12.98
N VAL A 305 -9.86 -5.95 11.77
CA VAL A 305 -8.69 -6.31 10.93
C VAL A 305 -7.40 -5.77 11.54
N PHE A 306 -7.49 -4.64 12.24
CA PHE A 306 -6.37 -4.00 12.92
C PHE A 306 -6.85 -3.03 14.01
N THR A 307 -6.00 -2.86 15.02
CA THR A 307 -6.17 -1.87 16.08
C THR A 307 -5.39 -0.59 15.76
N VAL A 308 -6.03 0.56 16.00
CA VAL A 308 -5.38 1.86 15.79
C VAL A 308 -4.46 2.18 16.97
N LEU A 309 -3.14 2.08 16.77
CA LEU A 309 -2.14 2.47 17.78
C LEU A 309 -1.97 3.99 17.85
N LYS A 310 -2.07 4.68 16.70
CA LYS A 310 -2.01 6.12 16.60
C LYS A 310 -2.97 6.58 15.53
N GLY A 311 -3.98 7.35 15.91
CA GLY A 311 -4.94 7.97 14.98
C GLY A 311 -4.38 9.19 14.25
N ALA A 312 -5.14 9.67 13.25
CA ALA A 312 -4.82 10.87 12.52
C ALA A 312 -4.82 12.09 13.44
N SER A 313 -3.75 12.84 13.45
CA SER A 313 -3.63 14.08 14.22
C SER A 313 -3.37 15.28 13.31
N VAL A 314 -3.88 16.45 13.70
CA VAL A 314 -3.56 17.70 13.01
C VAL A 314 -2.10 18.07 13.32
N PRO A 315 -1.22 18.15 12.32
CA PRO A 315 0.18 18.49 12.54
C PRO A 315 0.33 19.95 12.97
N VAL A 316 1.08 20.18 14.06
CA VAL A 316 1.31 21.53 14.60
C VAL A 316 2.34 22.29 13.77
N ARG A 317 3.37 21.60 13.27
CA ARG A 317 4.48 22.19 12.51
C ARG A 317 4.53 21.63 11.10
N PRO A 318 4.89 22.45 10.08
CA PRO A 318 5.10 21.96 8.74
C PRO A 318 6.26 20.94 8.72
N ALA A 319 6.09 19.86 7.99
CA ALA A 319 7.13 18.84 7.78
C ALA A 319 8.22 19.30 6.80
N GLY A 320 7.89 20.25 5.91
CA GLY A 320 8.85 20.81 4.96
C GLY A 320 8.27 21.93 4.09
N PRO A 321 9.10 22.47 3.20
CA PRO A 321 10.51 22.19 2.99
C PRO A 321 11.40 22.68 4.14
N LYS A 322 12.49 21.97 4.43
CA LYS A 322 13.50 22.37 5.43
C LYS A 322 14.37 23.53 4.87
N ARG A 323 13.85 24.74 4.96
CA ARG A 323 14.40 25.93 4.29
C ARG A 323 15.87 26.20 4.58
N MET A 324 16.28 26.10 5.86
CA MET A 324 17.67 26.30 6.27
C MET A 324 18.62 25.29 5.61
N ILE A 325 18.25 24.01 5.60
CA ILE A 325 19.08 22.96 5.01
C ILE A 325 19.23 23.18 3.51
N PHE A 326 18.18 23.62 2.82
CA PHE A 326 18.22 23.91 1.39
C PHE A 326 19.19 25.06 1.08
N VAL A 327 19.12 26.19 1.84
CA VAL A 327 19.99 27.36 1.63
C VAL A 327 21.45 26.98 1.87
N VAL A 328 21.74 26.25 2.96
CA VAL A 328 23.11 25.79 3.25
C VAL A 328 23.61 24.83 2.16
N GLY A 329 22.78 23.89 1.72
CA GLY A 329 23.13 22.97 0.64
C GLY A 329 23.45 23.68 -0.68
N MET A 330 22.66 24.71 -1.04
CA MET A 330 22.91 25.54 -2.23
C MET A 330 24.23 26.35 -2.10
N LEU A 331 24.52 26.89 -0.92
CA LEU A 331 25.78 27.59 -0.69
C LEU A 331 26.99 26.66 -0.86
N ILE A 332 26.91 25.45 -0.31
CA ILE A 332 27.98 24.43 -0.46
C ILE A 332 28.15 24.07 -1.94
N LEU A 333 27.05 23.78 -2.63
CA LEU A 333 27.08 23.35 -4.04
C LEU A 333 27.69 24.44 -4.93
N VAL A 334 27.24 25.70 -4.78
CA VAL A 334 27.77 26.82 -5.56
C VAL A 334 29.23 27.10 -5.19
N THR A 335 29.64 26.93 -3.93
CA THR A 335 31.04 27.09 -3.51
C THR A 335 31.93 26.05 -4.20
N ILE A 336 31.51 24.78 -4.24
CA ILE A 336 32.23 23.72 -4.96
C ILE A 336 32.32 24.04 -6.45
N ALA A 337 31.21 24.43 -7.10
CA ALA A 337 31.18 24.80 -8.50
C ALA A 337 32.10 25.99 -8.81
N ALA A 338 32.15 26.99 -7.93
CA ALA A 338 33.01 28.15 -8.07
C ALA A 338 34.49 27.79 -7.88
N ILE A 339 34.85 26.85 -6.99
CA ILE A 339 36.20 26.33 -6.84
C ILE A 339 36.61 25.61 -8.13
N VAL A 340 35.77 24.74 -8.65
CA VAL A 340 36.03 24.04 -9.91
C VAL A 340 36.25 25.04 -11.06
N TRP A 341 35.40 26.09 -11.14
CA TRP A 341 35.56 27.11 -12.18
C TRP A 341 36.85 27.91 -12.06
N VAL A 342 37.31 28.22 -10.84
CA VAL A 342 38.59 28.96 -10.61
C VAL A 342 39.82 28.10 -10.99
N VAL A 343 39.67 26.78 -10.84
CA VAL A 343 40.76 25.81 -11.08
C VAL A 343 40.68 25.21 -12.50
N TRP A 344 39.59 25.45 -13.22
CA TRP A 344 39.31 24.86 -14.52
C TRP A 344 40.46 25.12 -15.55
N GLU A 345 41.03 26.31 -15.55
CA GLU A 345 42.13 26.67 -16.44
C GLU A 345 43.34 25.77 -16.19
N ASP A 346 43.70 25.51 -14.90
CA ASP A 346 44.82 24.65 -14.53
C ASP A 346 44.55 23.18 -14.85
N ILE A 347 43.30 22.74 -14.70
CA ILE A 347 42.88 21.35 -15.05
C ILE A 347 42.90 21.17 -16.58
N ALA A 348 42.42 22.18 -17.33
CA ALA A 348 42.41 22.11 -18.79
C ALA A 348 43.83 22.08 -19.39
N GLU A 349 44.77 22.82 -18.82
CA GLU A 349 46.18 22.77 -19.24
C GLU A 349 46.82 21.42 -18.90
N ALA A 350 46.51 20.82 -17.74
CA ALA A 350 47.02 19.51 -17.33
C ALA A 350 46.41 18.34 -18.16
N LEU A 351 45.22 18.52 -18.76
CA LEU A 351 44.62 17.51 -19.63
C LEU A 351 45.04 17.63 -21.11
N LEU A 352 45.66 18.74 -21.48
CA LEU A 352 46.16 18.99 -22.86
C LEU A 352 47.62 18.69 -23.03
N GLN A 353 48.37 18.38 -21.94
CA GLN A 353 49.72 17.86 -21.91
C GLN A 353 49.73 16.33 -21.75
#